data_9bf710101b84e0c291d946b342d6ce35
#
_entry.id   9bf710101b84e0c291d946b342d6ce35
#
_cell.length_a   1.000
_cell.length_b   1.000
_cell.length_c   1.000
_cell.angle_alpha   90.00
_cell.angle_beta   90.00
_cell.angle_gamma   90.00
#
_symmetry.space_group_name_H-M   'P 1'
#
loop_
_entity.id
_entity.type
_entity.pdbx_description
1 polymer ?
#
loop_
_entity_poly.entity_id
_entity_poly.type
_entity_poly.pdbx_seq_one_letter_code
_entity_poly.pdbx_strand_id
1 'polypeptide(L)'
;PNQAQLMLAVRGWSGPDSPTITELADQLQLKVHSTSELVQRAVVSGMVEVAVDTEDHRRQHVELTPEGDDKLRSLSVLHRDELRRFRTHLADLVDAFDG
;
A
#
# COMPACT_ATOMS: atom_id res chain seq x y z
N PRO A 1 0.38 9.22 -6.34
CA PRO A 1 0.80 7.95 -5.74
C PRO A 1 1.94 8.15 -4.76
N ASN A 2 1.86 7.49 -3.64
CA ASN A 2 2.86 7.56 -2.58
C ASN A 2 3.24 6.16 -2.11
N GLN A 3 4.19 6.08 -1.20
CA GLN A 3 4.66 4.80 -0.68
C GLN A 3 3.54 3.99 -0.01
N ALA A 4 2.60 4.64 0.67
CA ALA A 4 1.49 3.95 1.32
C ALA A 4 0.61 3.20 0.30
N GLN A 5 0.32 3.82 -0.84
CA GLN A 5 -0.45 3.17 -1.91
C GLN A 5 0.30 1.98 -2.50
N LEU A 6 1.61 2.11 -2.69
CA LEU A 6 2.46 1.00 -3.14
C LEU A 6 2.41 -0.16 -2.14
N MET A 7 2.58 0.14 -0.86
CA MET A 7 2.59 -0.86 0.20
C MET A 7 1.25 -1.58 0.30
N LEU A 8 0.14 -0.86 0.16
CA LEU A 8 -1.20 -1.45 0.13
C LEU A 8 -1.38 -2.38 -1.06
N ALA A 9 -0.88 -2.00 -2.23
CA ALA A 9 -0.94 -2.83 -3.42
C ALA A 9 -0.15 -4.12 -3.24
N VAL A 10 1.03 -4.05 -2.62
CA VAL A 10 1.85 -5.22 -2.34
C VAL A 10 1.14 -6.14 -1.34
N ARG A 11 0.61 -5.57 -0.26
CA ARG A 11 -0.06 -6.35 0.78
C ARG A 11 -1.34 -7.02 0.29
N GLY A 12 -2.10 -6.33 -0.55
CA GLY A 12 -3.36 -6.83 -1.09
C GLY A 12 -3.22 -7.67 -2.35
N TRP A 13 -2.00 -7.96 -2.78
CA TRP A 13 -1.77 -8.72 -4.01
C TRP A 13 -2.29 -10.15 -3.85
N SER A 14 -3.14 -10.58 -4.79
CA SER A 14 -3.84 -11.86 -4.71
C SER A 14 -3.18 -13.00 -5.50
N GLY A 15 -2.08 -12.73 -6.17
CA GLY A 15 -1.36 -13.76 -6.94
C GLY A 15 -0.61 -14.74 -6.03
N PRO A 16 -0.17 -15.90 -6.55
CA PRO A 16 0.56 -16.88 -5.76
C PRO A 16 1.96 -16.41 -5.33
N ASP A 17 2.55 -15.51 -6.11
CA ASP A 17 3.85 -14.92 -5.84
C ASP A 17 3.69 -13.43 -5.54
N SER A 18 4.69 -12.83 -4.90
CA SER A 18 4.72 -11.39 -4.70
C SER A 18 4.69 -10.65 -6.05
N PRO A 19 4.07 -9.46 -6.11
CA PRO A 19 3.91 -8.76 -7.38
C PRO A 19 5.23 -8.28 -7.95
N THR A 20 5.31 -8.27 -9.28
CA THR A 20 6.44 -7.65 -9.99
C THR A 20 6.20 -6.15 -10.11
N ILE A 21 7.27 -5.42 -10.48
CA ILE A 21 7.15 -3.97 -10.72
C ILE A 21 6.15 -3.68 -11.85
N THR A 22 6.16 -4.49 -12.90
CA THR A 22 5.22 -4.35 -14.03
C THR A 22 3.76 -4.56 -13.58
N GLU A 23 3.52 -5.58 -12.76
CA GLU A 23 2.20 -5.85 -12.21
C GLU A 23 1.72 -4.72 -11.29
N LEU A 24 2.61 -4.19 -10.46
CA LEU A 24 2.29 -3.04 -9.60
C LEU A 24 2.01 -1.78 -10.41
N ALA A 25 2.77 -1.55 -11.48
CA ALA A 25 2.54 -0.42 -12.37
C ALA A 25 1.15 -0.47 -12.98
N ASP A 26 0.73 -1.65 -13.43
CA ASP A 26 -0.59 -1.87 -14.00
C ASP A 26 -1.68 -1.61 -12.94
N GLN A 27 -1.53 -2.17 -11.76
CA GLN A 27 -2.51 -2.01 -10.68
C GLN A 27 -2.64 -0.55 -10.23
N LEU A 28 -1.53 0.16 -10.12
CA LEU A 28 -1.50 1.56 -9.70
C LEU A 28 -1.80 2.53 -10.84
N GLN A 29 -1.91 2.02 -12.06
CA GLN A 29 -2.10 2.81 -13.27
C GLN A 29 -1.01 3.86 -13.45
N LEU A 30 0.23 3.43 -13.23
CA LEU A 30 1.42 4.23 -13.39
C LEU A 30 2.30 3.63 -14.48
N LYS A 31 3.22 4.44 -14.99
CA LYS A 31 4.27 3.95 -15.87
C LYS A 31 5.23 3.07 -15.09
N VAL A 32 5.80 2.07 -15.75
CA VAL A 32 6.78 1.16 -15.13
C VAL A 32 7.96 1.94 -14.54
N HIS A 33 8.44 2.95 -15.25
CA HIS A 33 9.55 3.79 -14.77
C HIS A 33 9.20 4.52 -13.46
N SER A 34 8.01 5.11 -13.38
CA SER A 34 7.55 5.81 -12.18
C SER A 34 7.37 4.84 -11.00
N THR A 35 6.85 3.65 -11.28
CA THR A 35 6.67 2.61 -10.27
C THR A 35 8.03 2.11 -9.76
N SER A 36 8.99 1.93 -10.66
CA SER A 36 10.35 1.51 -10.30
C SER A 36 11.01 2.54 -9.36
N GLU A 37 10.87 3.83 -9.64
CA GLU A 37 11.38 4.89 -8.76
C GLU A 37 10.72 4.87 -7.39
N LEU A 38 9.40 4.67 -7.36
CA LEU A 38 8.64 4.59 -6.12
C LEU A 38 9.09 3.38 -5.27
N VAL A 39 9.31 2.24 -5.92
CA VAL A 39 9.83 1.02 -5.27
C VAL A 39 11.22 1.29 -4.69
N GLN A 40 12.10 1.95 -5.44
CA GLN A 40 13.46 2.25 -4.97
C GLN A 40 13.42 3.14 -3.72
N ARG A 41 12.56 4.14 -3.68
CA ARG A 41 12.39 4.98 -2.49
C ARG A 41 11.91 4.19 -1.29
N ALA A 42 10.98 3.26 -1.52
CA ALA A 42 10.46 2.40 -0.47
C ALA A 42 11.52 1.42 0.04
N VAL A 43 12.41 0.94 -0.83
CA VAL A 43 13.56 0.12 -0.45
C VAL A 43 14.50 0.92 0.45
N VAL A 44 14.84 2.14 0.06
CA VAL A 44 15.73 3.01 0.85
C VAL A 44 15.12 3.32 2.22
N SER A 45 13.80 3.50 2.28
CA SER A 45 13.09 3.73 3.54
C SER A 45 12.94 2.46 4.39
N GLY A 46 13.32 1.29 3.86
CA GLY A 46 13.20 0.03 4.59
C GLY A 46 11.79 -0.56 4.63
N MET A 47 10.87 -0.06 3.82
CA MET A 47 9.46 -0.49 3.84
C MET A 47 9.20 -1.71 2.96
N VAL A 48 9.96 -1.86 1.87
CA VAL A 48 9.86 -3.01 0.96
C VAL A 48 11.26 -3.53 0.64
N GLU A 49 11.30 -4.76 0.15
CA GLU A 49 12.51 -5.36 -0.40
C GLU A 49 12.20 -5.97 -1.76
N VAL A 50 13.20 -6.14 -2.58
CA VAL A 50 13.06 -6.67 -3.94
C VAL A 50 13.82 -7.97 -4.03
N ALA A 51 13.15 -9.02 -4.52
CA ALA A 51 13.74 -10.33 -4.76
C ALA A 51 13.73 -10.62 -6.27
N VAL A 52 14.84 -11.14 -6.78
CA VAL A 52 14.94 -11.53 -8.18
C VAL A 52 14.23 -12.87 -8.36
N ASP A 53 13.45 -12.99 -9.45
CA ASP A 53 12.76 -14.23 -9.79
C ASP A 53 13.79 -15.35 -10.03
N THR A 54 13.52 -16.53 -9.49
CA THR A 54 14.45 -17.67 -9.60
C THR A 54 14.50 -18.26 -11.02
N GLU A 55 13.41 -18.12 -11.77
CA GLU A 55 13.31 -18.67 -13.13
C GLU A 55 13.64 -17.64 -14.20
N ASP A 56 13.25 -16.37 -13.97
CA ASP A 56 13.51 -15.28 -14.91
C ASP A 56 14.17 -14.11 -14.16
N HIS A 57 15.48 -14.02 -14.23
CA HIS A 57 16.28 -13.01 -13.55
C HIS A 57 16.00 -11.57 -13.98
N ARG A 58 15.23 -11.38 -15.05
CA ARG A 58 14.80 -10.04 -15.49
C ARG A 58 13.60 -9.53 -14.69
N ARG A 59 12.89 -10.42 -13.99
CA ARG A 59 11.73 -10.09 -13.17
C ARG A 59 12.14 -9.88 -11.73
N GLN A 60 11.58 -8.84 -11.12
CA GLN A 60 11.82 -8.50 -9.72
C GLN A 60 10.49 -8.46 -8.99
N HIS A 61 10.40 -9.18 -7.88
CA HIS A 61 9.23 -9.21 -7.03
C HIS A 61 9.41 -8.28 -5.86
N VAL A 62 8.34 -7.58 -5.48
CA VAL A 62 8.36 -6.60 -4.38
C VAL A 62 7.61 -7.19 -3.19
N GLU A 63 8.24 -7.15 -2.03
CA GLU A 63 7.66 -7.67 -0.78
C GLU A 63 7.74 -6.63 0.32
N LEU A 64 6.77 -6.63 1.24
CA LEU A 64 6.85 -5.80 2.43
C LEU A 64 7.89 -6.35 3.39
N THR A 65 8.66 -5.44 4.00
CA THR A 65 9.50 -5.79 5.15
C THR A 65 8.64 -5.86 6.41
N PRO A 66 9.15 -6.43 7.52
CA PRO A 66 8.45 -6.34 8.80
C PRO A 66 8.15 -4.89 9.20
N GLU A 67 9.09 -3.97 8.98
CA GLU A 67 8.92 -2.54 9.25
C GLU A 67 7.83 -1.93 8.37
N GLY A 68 7.78 -2.33 7.09
CA GLY A 68 6.74 -1.87 6.17
C GLY A 68 5.36 -2.36 6.58
N ASP A 69 5.24 -3.61 6.99
CA ASP A 69 3.98 -4.17 7.45
C ASP A 69 3.51 -3.48 8.73
N ASP A 70 4.40 -3.24 9.68
CA ASP A 70 4.10 -2.53 10.92
C ASP A 70 3.63 -1.09 10.64
N LYS A 71 4.31 -0.40 9.74
CA LYS A 71 3.93 0.96 9.34
C LYS A 71 2.53 0.98 8.75
N LEU A 72 2.24 0.03 7.88
CA LEU A 72 0.94 -0.06 7.21
C LEU A 72 -0.18 -0.36 8.21
N ARG A 73 0.06 -1.24 9.18
CA ARG A 73 -0.90 -1.51 10.26
C ARG A 73 -1.19 -0.26 11.08
N SER A 74 -0.17 0.51 11.42
CA SER A 74 -0.31 1.79 12.14
C SER A 74 -1.23 2.75 11.38
N LEU A 75 -1.01 2.91 10.09
CA LEU A 75 -1.83 3.78 9.25
C LEU A 75 -3.28 3.29 9.18
N SER A 76 -3.47 1.97 9.10
CA SER A 76 -4.81 1.37 9.06
C SER A 76 -5.59 1.65 10.35
N VAL A 77 -4.94 1.57 11.51
CA VAL A 77 -5.56 1.87 12.81
C VAL A 77 -5.98 3.34 12.87
N LEU A 78 -5.10 4.25 12.48
CA LEU A 78 -5.40 5.68 12.43
C LEU A 78 -6.60 5.97 11.53
N HIS A 79 -6.63 5.35 10.37
CA HIS A 79 -7.71 5.53 9.42
C HIS A 79 -9.05 5.07 9.99
N ARG A 80 -9.08 3.92 10.69
CA ARG A 80 -10.28 3.43 11.36
C ARG A 80 -10.78 4.39 12.42
N ASP A 81 -9.87 4.97 13.20
CA ASP A 81 -10.22 5.94 14.24
C ASP A 81 -10.82 7.20 13.62
N GLU A 82 -10.27 7.69 12.54
CA GLU A 82 -10.80 8.84 11.80
C GLU A 82 -12.21 8.57 11.27
N LEU A 83 -12.43 7.40 10.68
CA LEU A 83 -13.75 7.00 10.19
C LEU A 83 -14.76 6.89 11.32
N ARG A 84 -14.36 6.38 12.47
CA ARG A 84 -15.22 6.26 13.65
C ARG A 84 -15.65 7.64 14.15
N ARG A 85 -14.71 8.57 14.24
CA ARG A 85 -15.01 9.97 14.62
C ARG A 85 -15.95 10.62 13.63
N PHE A 86 -15.74 10.40 12.35
CA PHE A 86 -16.57 10.93 11.29
C PHE A 86 -18.01 10.41 11.40
N ARG A 87 -18.19 9.12 11.66
CA ARG A 87 -19.53 8.53 11.87
C ARG A 87 -20.23 9.15 13.07
N THR A 88 -19.53 9.32 14.16
CA THR A 88 -20.09 9.96 15.37
C THR A 88 -20.54 11.38 15.07
N HIS A 89 -19.73 12.14 14.38
CA HIS A 89 -20.06 13.51 13.99
C HIS A 89 -21.29 13.58 13.09
N LEU A 90 -21.40 12.68 12.12
CA LEU A 90 -22.56 12.59 11.25
C LEU A 90 -23.83 12.24 12.02
N ALA A 91 -23.74 11.30 12.95
CA ALA A 91 -24.86 10.91 13.80
C ALA A 91 -25.38 12.11 14.61
N ASP A 92 -24.46 12.87 15.20
CA ASP A 92 -24.81 14.09 15.96
C ASP A 92 -25.51 15.12 15.09
N LEU A 93 -25.04 15.31 13.85
CA LEU A 93 -25.66 16.24 12.91
C LEU A 93 -27.05 15.79 12.52
N VAL A 94 -27.24 14.51 12.24
CA VAL A 94 -28.55 13.95 11.90
C VAL A 94 -29.52 14.10 13.05
N ASP A 95 -29.12 13.83 14.27
CA ASP A 95 -29.92 14.00 15.47
C ASP A 95 -30.33 15.46 15.66
N ALA A 96 -29.44 16.40 15.36
CA ALA A 96 -29.72 17.83 15.43
C ALA A 96 -30.81 18.26 14.44
N PHE A 97 -30.85 17.62 13.26
CA PHE A 97 -31.88 17.91 12.25
C PHE A 97 -33.23 17.24 12.56
N ASP A 98 -33.19 16.06 13.18
CA ASP A 98 -34.40 15.29 13.49
C ASP A 98 -35.05 15.73 14.83
N GLY A 99 -34.28 16.39 15.64
CA GLY A 99 -34.73 16.90 16.92
C GLY A 99 -35.27 18.30 16.84
#